data_bd8dba53066abf0891ebc90f0dc9ba69
#
_entry.id   bd8dba53066abf0891ebc90f0dc9ba69
#
_cell.length_a   1.000
_cell.length_b   1.000
_cell.length_c   1.000
_cell.angle_alpha   90.00
_cell.angle_beta   90.00
_cell.angle_gamma   90.00
#
_symmetry.space_group_name_H-M   'P 1'
#
loop_
_entity.id
_entity.type
_entity.pdbx_description
1 polymer ?
#
loop_
_entity_poly.entity_id
_entity_poly.type
_entity_poly.pdbx_seq_one_letter_code
_entity_poly.pdbx_strand_id
1 'polypeptide(L)'
;MSEKTSEIRFKITLSPENIPLDIKWQATDSKNQELRDCKSIMISIWDLAQKETLKIDLWTKDMTVDEMHSHFFQTMLSMADSYQKATGNPHVKEDVKNLAESLAKKTADWENSKAS
;
A
#
# COMPACT_ATOMS: atom_id res chain seq x y z
N MET A 1 -22.02 -25.65 -7.06
CA MET A 1 -22.07 -24.19 -7.16
C MET A 1 -21.08 -23.71 -8.19
N SER A 2 -21.49 -22.75 -8.97
CA SER A 2 -20.58 -22.17 -9.95
C SER A 2 -19.54 -21.28 -9.26
N GLU A 3 -18.33 -21.28 -9.81
CA GLU A 3 -17.27 -20.41 -9.36
C GLU A 3 -17.59 -18.96 -9.73
N LYS A 4 -17.05 -18.04 -8.94
CA LYS A 4 -17.15 -16.61 -9.22
C LYS A 4 -15.75 -16.08 -9.53
N THR A 5 -15.68 -15.18 -10.48
CA THR A 5 -14.43 -14.54 -10.86
C THR A 5 -14.53 -13.05 -10.59
N SER A 6 -13.53 -12.51 -9.93
CA SER A 6 -13.42 -11.06 -9.76
C SER A 6 -12.06 -10.57 -10.26
N GLU A 7 -12.01 -9.30 -10.60
CA GLU A 7 -10.81 -8.68 -11.13
C GLU A 7 -10.50 -7.39 -10.36
N ILE A 8 -9.20 -7.12 -10.22
CA ILE A 8 -8.72 -5.83 -9.73
C ILE A 8 -7.88 -5.24 -10.85
N ARG A 9 -8.20 -4.01 -11.25
CA ARG A 9 -7.53 -3.34 -12.37
C ARG A 9 -6.91 -2.04 -11.89
N PHE A 10 -5.74 -1.74 -12.41
CA PHE A 10 -5.05 -0.47 -12.21
C PHE A 10 -4.75 0.15 -13.57
N LYS A 11 -5.07 1.42 -13.72
CA LYS A 11 -4.75 2.18 -14.91
C LYS A 11 -3.80 3.29 -14.51
N ILE A 12 -2.60 3.27 -15.08
CA ILE A 12 -1.55 4.23 -14.74
C ILE A 12 -1.23 5.05 -15.98
N THR A 13 -1.41 6.37 -15.87
CA THR A 13 -1.05 7.30 -16.94
C THR A 13 0.34 7.85 -16.64
N LEU A 14 1.25 7.70 -17.58
CA LEU A 14 2.66 8.09 -17.43
C LEU A 14 2.98 9.32 -18.27
N SER A 15 3.91 10.13 -17.77
CA SER A 15 4.53 11.19 -18.56
C SER A 15 5.45 10.59 -19.63
N PRO A 16 5.97 11.41 -20.58
CA PRO A 16 6.97 10.91 -21.53
C PRO A 16 8.22 10.33 -20.85
N GLU A 17 8.51 10.75 -19.61
CA GLU A 17 9.65 10.27 -18.82
C GLU A 17 9.28 9.08 -17.92
N ASN A 18 8.09 8.51 -18.13
CA ASN A 18 7.58 7.36 -17.35
C ASN A 18 7.31 7.67 -15.88
N ILE A 19 6.95 8.92 -15.58
CA ILE A 19 6.55 9.34 -14.24
C ILE A 19 5.02 9.21 -14.13
N PRO A 20 4.50 8.52 -13.09
CA PRO A 20 3.04 8.40 -12.94
C PRO A 20 2.39 9.77 -12.70
N LEU A 21 1.45 10.13 -13.55
CA LEU A 21 0.67 11.37 -13.44
C LEU A 21 -0.70 11.11 -12.82
N ASP A 22 -1.25 9.93 -13.05
CA ASP A 22 -2.60 9.58 -12.62
C ASP A 22 -2.67 8.07 -12.42
N ILE A 23 -3.30 7.64 -11.34
CA ILE A 23 -3.51 6.24 -11.05
C ILE A 23 -4.99 6.06 -10.71
N LYS A 24 -5.64 5.13 -11.42
CA LYS A 24 -7.03 4.76 -11.15
C LYS A 24 -7.10 3.28 -10.88
N TRP A 25 -8.05 2.88 -10.04
CA TRP A 25 -8.24 1.47 -9.73
C TRP A 25 -9.72 1.11 -9.71
N GLN A 26 -9.99 -0.17 -9.90
CA GLN A 26 -11.33 -0.71 -9.95
C GLN A 26 -11.30 -2.15 -9.46
N ALA A 27 -12.33 -2.51 -8.68
CA ALA A 27 -12.54 -3.89 -8.26
C ALA A 27 -13.96 -4.29 -8.66
N THR A 28 -14.11 -5.42 -9.36
CA THR A 28 -15.42 -5.85 -9.88
C THR A 28 -16.39 -6.24 -8.77
N ASP A 29 -15.89 -6.59 -7.57
CA ASP A 29 -16.73 -6.95 -6.43
C ASP A 29 -17.25 -5.74 -5.67
N SER A 30 -16.75 -4.55 -5.93
CA SER A 30 -17.18 -3.36 -5.21
C SER A 30 -18.59 -2.96 -5.67
N LYS A 31 -19.37 -2.37 -4.77
CA LYS A 31 -20.70 -1.87 -5.08
C LYS A 31 -20.66 -0.82 -6.18
N ASN A 32 -19.57 -0.08 -6.23
CA ASN A 32 -19.32 0.92 -7.26
C ASN A 32 -18.20 0.42 -8.13
N GLN A 33 -18.53 -0.01 -9.36
CA GLN A 33 -17.56 -0.57 -10.30
C GLN A 33 -16.85 0.51 -11.12
N GLU A 34 -17.00 1.77 -10.75
CA GLU A 34 -16.32 2.86 -11.44
C GLU A 34 -14.83 2.90 -11.06
N LEU A 35 -14.02 3.42 -11.97
CA LEU A 35 -12.62 3.70 -11.70
C LEU A 35 -12.51 4.80 -10.66
N ARG A 36 -11.72 4.56 -9.63
CA ARG A 36 -11.49 5.49 -8.53
C ARG A 36 -10.08 6.02 -8.58
N ASP A 37 -9.92 7.28 -8.23
CA ASP A 37 -8.60 7.90 -8.16
C ASP A 37 -7.83 7.44 -6.93
N CYS A 38 -6.53 7.25 -7.09
CA CYS A 38 -5.61 7.07 -5.98
C CYS A 38 -4.27 7.71 -6.32
N LYS A 39 -3.46 7.94 -5.30
CA LYS A 39 -2.14 8.56 -5.49
C LYS A 39 -1.00 7.59 -5.35
N SER A 40 -1.25 6.43 -4.75
CA SER A 40 -0.19 5.45 -4.52
C SER A 40 -0.77 4.05 -4.48
N ILE A 41 -0.02 3.10 -5.01
CA ILE A 41 -0.31 1.67 -4.85
C ILE A 41 0.95 0.96 -4.39
N MET A 42 0.76 0.01 -3.48
CA MET A 42 1.83 -0.87 -3.01
C MET A 42 1.30 -2.30 -3.14
N ILE A 43 1.85 -3.05 -4.06
CA ILE A 43 1.39 -4.40 -4.36
C ILE A 43 2.49 -5.39 -4.06
N SER A 44 2.15 -6.42 -3.27
CA SER A 44 3.04 -7.53 -2.97
C SER A 44 2.40 -8.80 -3.50
N ILE A 45 3.11 -9.54 -4.31
CA ILE A 45 2.63 -10.77 -4.94
C ILE A 45 3.59 -11.91 -4.61
N TRP A 46 3.07 -12.98 -4.00
CA TRP A 46 3.87 -14.19 -3.82
C TRP A 46 3.86 -14.98 -5.11
N ASP A 47 4.99 -15.01 -5.80
CA ASP A 47 5.10 -15.67 -7.08
C ASP A 47 5.26 -17.19 -6.87
N LEU A 48 4.40 -17.96 -7.51
CA LEU A 48 4.36 -19.41 -7.34
C LEU A 48 5.61 -20.09 -7.91
N ALA A 49 6.09 -19.63 -9.04
CA ALA A 49 7.23 -20.26 -9.73
C ALA A 49 8.55 -19.94 -9.04
N GLN A 50 8.78 -18.68 -8.69
CA GLN A 50 10.04 -18.23 -8.12
C GLN A 50 10.08 -18.33 -6.59
N LYS A 51 8.90 -18.49 -5.95
CA LYS A 51 8.77 -18.53 -4.49
C LYS A 51 9.39 -17.30 -3.83
N GLU A 52 9.11 -16.14 -4.42
CA GLU A 52 9.57 -14.83 -3.96
C GLU A 52 8.42 -13.84 -3.99
N THR A 53 8.57 -12.79 -3.19
CA THR A 53 7.62 -11.68 -3.22
C THR A 53 8.06 -10.69 -4.29
N LEU A 54 7.15 -10.43 -5.24
CA LEU A 54 7.30 -9.38 -6.23
C LEU A 54 6.60 -8.14 -5.73
N LYS A 55 7.23 -6.98 -5.86
CA LYS A 55 6.69 -5.70 -5.41
C LYS A 55 6.47 -4.78 -6.59
N ILE A 56 5.32 -4.13 -6.59
CA ILE A 56 5.04 -3.03 -7.51
C ILE A 56 4.60 -1.86 -6.65
N ASP A 57 5.44 -0.83 -6.58
CA ASP A 57 5.17 0.37 -5.79
C ASP A 57 5.22 1.56 -6.73
N LEU A 58 4.08 2.26 -6.84
CA LEU A 58 3.95 3.43 -7.71
C LEU A 58 3.24 4.54 -6.94
N TRP A 59 3.64 5.79 -7.21
CA TRP A 59 2.94 6.94 -6.66
C TRP A 59 2.95 8.08 -7.67
N THR A 60 1.91 8.91 -7.59
CA THR A 60 1.76 10.03 -8.51
C THR A 60 2.72 11.16 -8.15
N LYS A 61 3.04 11.97 -9.16
CA LYS A 61 3.93 13.12 -9.01
C LYS A 61 3.45 14.11 -7.94
N ASP A 62 2.13 14.22 -7.75
CA ASP A 62 1.54 15.19 -6.82
C ASP A 62 1.32 14.64 -5.41
N MET A 63 1.71 13.38 -5.15
CA MET A 63 1.61 12.84 -3.80
C MET A 63 2.57 13.56 -2.86
N THR A 64 2.05 14.01 -1.72
CA THR A 64 2.89 14.71 -0.74
C THR A 64 3.65 13.72 0.14
N VAL A 65 4.72 14.21 0.77
CA VAL A 65 5.50 13.41 1.73
C VAL A 65 4.63 13.01 2.92
N ASP A 66 3.77 13.92 3.41
CA ASP A 66 2.87 13.60 4.52
C ASP A 66 1.87 12.51 4.15
N GLU A 67 1.34 12.55 2.92
CA GLU A 67 0.47 11.49 2.44
C GLU A 67 1.20 10.14 2.38
N MET A 68 2.46 10.16 1.95
CA MET A 68 3.27 8.93 1.90
C MET A 68 3.54 8.37 3.31
N HIS A 69 3.81 9.23 4.30
CA HIS A 69 3.97 8.80 5.68
C HIS A 69 2.71 8.08 6.18
N SER A 70 1.54 8.69 5.96
CA SER A 70 0.27 8.11 6.38
C SER A 70 0.01 6.76 5.68
N HIS A 71 0.24 6.72 4.37
CA HIS A 71 0.03 5.52 3.58
C HIS A 71 0.94 4.38 4.07
N PHE A 72 2.22 4.68 4.31
CA PHE A 72 3.18 3.69 4.76
C PHE A 72 2.80 3.11 6.13
N PHE A 73 2.47 3.97 7.11
CA PHE A 73 2.12 3.51 8.45
C PHE A 73 0.82 2.71 8.46
N GLN A 74 -0.19 3.16 7.72
CA GLN A 74 -1.45 2.43 7.61
C GLN A 74 -1.24 1.06 6.93
N THR A 75 -0.37 1.01 5.93
CA THR A 75 -0.05 -0.24 5.24
C THR A 75 0.64 -1.23 6.18
N MET A 76 1.59 -0.75 6.99
CA MET A 76 2.26 -1.61 7.99
C MET A 76 1.25 -2.24 8.95
N LEU A 77 0.36 -1.43 9.50
CA LEU A 77 -0.64 -1.92 10.47
C LEU A 77 -1.61 -2.90 9.81
N SER A 78 -2.02 -2.62 8.60
CA SER A 78 -2.91 -3.50 7.84
C SER A 78 -2.24 -4.83 7.50
N MET A 79 -0.94 -4.81 7.16
CA MET A 79 -0.18 -6.04 6.90
C MET A 79 -0.10 -6.91 8.15
N ALA A 80 0.05 -6.30 9.33
CA ALA A 80 0.10 -7.03 10.59
C ALA A 80 -1.23 -7.73 10.87
N ASP A 81 -2.35 -7.06 10.60
CA ASP A 81 -3.68 -7.66 10.72
C ASP A 81 -3.84 -8.86 9.79
N SER A 82 -3.41 -8.70 8.54
CA SER A 82 -3.49 -9.77 7.54
C SER A 82 -2.65 -10.98 7.94
N TYR A 83 -1.44 -10.72 8.44
CA TYR A 83 -0.56 -11.79 8.92
C TYR A 83 -1.21 -12.60 10.04
N GLN A 84 -1.80 -11.91 11.02
CA GLN A 84 -2.44 -12.59 12.14
C GLN A 84 -3.64 -13.42 11.67
N LYS A 85 -4.45 -12.90 10.76
CA LYS A 85 -5.58 -13.66 10.20
C LYS A 85 -5.11 -14.88 9.42
N ALA A 86 -4.03 -14.74 8.68
CA ALA A 86 -3.53 -15.83 7.83
C ALA A 86 -2.84 -16.94 8.62
N THR A 87 -2.13 -16.61 9.69
CA THR A 87 -1.29 -17.57 10.43
C THR A 87 -1.84 -17.95 11.79
N GLY A 88 -2.72 -17.12 12.37
CA GLY A 88 -3.20 -17.32 13.73
C GLY A 88 -2.19 -16.92 14.80
N ASN A 89 -1.00 -16.41 14.42
CA ASN A 89 0.03 -16.02 15.35
C ASN A 89 -0.32 -14.67 16.00
N PRO A 90 -0.60 -14.63 17.33
CA PRO A 90 -1.00 -13.37 17.99
C PRO A 90 0.16 -12.49 18.43
N HIS A 91 1.40 -12.93 18.23
CA HIS A 91 2.56 -12.24 18.81
C HIS A 91 3.18 -11.17 17.92
N VAL A 92 2.90 -11.18 16.62
CA VAL A 92 3.57 -10.29 15.66
C VAL A 92 2.91 -8.91 15.58
N LYS A 93 1.59 -8.86 15.69
CA LYS A 93 0.82 -7.62 15.50
C LYS A 93 1.26 -6.51 16.46
N GLU A 94 1.45 -6.84 17.73
CA GLU A 94 1.87 -5.86 18.75
C GLU A 94 3.27 -5.33 18.46
N ASP A 95 4.19 -6.19 18.04
CA ASP A 95 5.54 -5.76 17.67
C ASP A 95 5.54 -4.81 16.48
N VAL A 96 4.71 -5.09 15.46
CA VAL A 96 4.58 -4.20 14.31
C VAL A 96 3.97 -2.87 14.72
N LYS A 97 2.96 -2.88 15.58
CA LYS A 97 2.34 -1.67 16.10
C LYS A 97 3.36 -0.80 16.84
N ASN A 98 4.16 -1.41 17.70
CA ASN A 98 5.20 -0.70 18.45
C ASN A 98 6.27 -0.13 17.51
N LEU A 99 6.64 -0.89 16.48
CA LEU A 99 7.58 -0.41 15.47
C LEU A 99 6.99 0.78 14.71
N ALA A 100 5.73 0.71 14.31
CA ALA A 100 5.08 1.80 13.60
C ALA A 100 5.05 3.08 14.44
N GLU A 101 4.77 2.97 15.73
CA GLU A 101 4.80 4.12 16.64
C GLU A 101 6.21 4.72 16.77
N SER A 102 7.22 3.87 16.86
CA SER A 102 8.62 4.31 16.89
C SER A 102 9.01 5.02 15.61
N LEU A 103 8.60 4.49 14.45
CA LEU A 103 8.88 5.10 13.15
C LEU A 103 8.16 6.44 12.99
N ALA A 104 6.94 6.53 13.48
CA ALA A 104 6.19 7.79 13.45
C ALA A 104 6.90 8.88 14.25
N LYS A 105 7.43 8.55 15.41
CA LYS A 105 8.20 9.49 16.22
C LYS A 105 9.49 9.91 15.51
N LYS A 106 10.22 8.97 14.94
CA LYS A 106 11.46 9.27 14.20
C LYS A 106 11.17 10.13 12.98
N THR A 107 10.04 9.91 12.33
CA THR A 107 9.61 10.73 11.20
C THR A 107 9.34 12.16 11.63
N ALA A 108 8.60 12.34 12.73
CA ALA A 108 8.31 13.67 13.26
C ALA A 108 9.60 14.39 13.66
N ASP A 109 10.52 13.70 14.33
CA ASP A 109 11.80 14.27 14.75
C ASP A 109 12.63 14.70 13.53
N TRP A 110 12.64 13.88 12.48
CA TRP A 110 13.36 14.20 11.25
C TRP A 110 12.76 15.42 10.54
N GLU A 111 11.44 15.49 10.42
CA GLU A 111 10.76 16.64 9.80
C GLU A 111 11.01 17.90 10.60
N ASN A 112 10.98 17.84 11.93
CA ASN A 112 11.28 18.99 12.79
C ASN A 112 12.73 19.47 12.62
N SER A 113 13.67 18.55 12.40
CA SER A 113 15.07 18.94 12.18
C SER A 113 15.28 19.70 10.87
N LYS A 114 14.44 19.45 9.88
CA LYS A 114 14.49 20.19 8.61
C LYS A 114 13.98 21.61 8.74
N ALA A 115 13.10 21.87 9.70
CA ALA A 115 12.48 23.17 9.89
C ALA A 115 13.39 24.17 10.64
N SER A 116 14.49 23.71 11.21
CA SER A 116 15.42 24.55 11.99
C SER A 116 16.51 25.18 11.13
#